data_186a830800e83f3719175ccb63fa51c2
#
_entry.id   186a830800e83f3719175ccb63fa51c2
#
_cell.length_a   1.000
_cell.length_b   1.000
_cell.length_c   1.000
_cell.angle_alpha   90.00
_cell.angle_beta   90.00
_cell.angle_gamma   90.00
#
_symmetry.space_group_name_H-M   'P 1'
#
loop_
_entity.id
_entity.type
_entity.pdbx_description
1 polymer ?
#
loop_
_entity_poly.entity_id
_entity_poly.type
_entity_poly.pdbx_seq_one_letter_code
_entity_poly.pdbx_strand_id
1 'polypeptide(L)'
;MPIKDPERRKIKQAEYSKNYYEKNKNQVIKRNISRKKVLSAEFAAFKATKCCTKCGESHPATLDFHHVEYHPSNKKVHKLVQDGHWWKRIEEEIAKCVVLCSNCHRIHHHDERISKKNLHNLENVVT
;
A
#
# COMPACT_ATOMS: atom_id res chain seq x y z
N MET A 1 3.75 -9.15 -39.76
CA MET A 1 2.31 -8.84 -39.72
C MET A 1 1.78 -8.81 -38.31
N PRO A 2 0.99 -7.83 -37.92
CA PRO A 2 0.39 -7.84 -36.60
C PRO A 2 -0.59 -9.01 -36.43
N ILE A 3 -0.52 -9.65 -35.26
CA ILE A 3 -1.39 -10.77 -34.94
C ILE A 3 -2.79 -10.23 -34.62
N LYS A 4 -3.77 -10.55 -35.47
CA LYS A 4 -5.14 -10.03 -35.33
C LYS A 4 -5.96 -10.72 -34.24
N ASP A 5 -5.66 -11.99 -33.94
CA ASP A 5 -6.35 -12.76 -32.91
C ASP A 5 -5.87 -12.36 -31.49
N PRO A 6 -6.78 -11.88 -30.60
CA PRO A 6 -6.41 -11.47 -29.23
C PRO A 6 -5.79 -12.58 -28.38
N GLU A 7 -6.29 -13.80 -28.49
CA GLU A 7 -5.75 -14.94 -27.73
C GLU A 7 -4.33 -15.30 -28.18
N ARG A 8 -4.11 -15.36 -29.49
CA ARG A 8 -2.78 -15.59 -30.06
C ARG A 8 -1.79 -14.48 -29.66
N ARG A 9 -2.27 -13.24 -29.62
CA ARG A 9 -1.46 -12.10 -29.19
C ARG A 9 -1.01 -12.25 -27.73
N LYS A 10 -1.92 -12.64 -26.83
CA LYS A 10 -1.61 -12.88 -25.42
C LYS A 10 -0.56 -13.97 -25.23
N ILE A 11 -0.72 -15.09 -25.94
CA ILE A 11 0.22 -16.23 -25.88
C ILE A 11 1.61 -15.78 -26.35
N LYS A 12 1.68 -15.09 -27.48
CA LYS A 12 2.96 -14.57 -28.03
C LYS A 12 3.60 -13.54 -27.10
N GLN A 13 2.79 -12.67 -26.52
CA GLN A 13 3.28 -11.68 -25.55
C GLN A 13 3.85 -12.35 -24.30
N ALA A 14 3.17 -13.39 -23.77
CA ALA A 14 3.64 -14.15 -22.63
C ALA A 14 4.94 -14.88 -22.92
N GLU A 15 5.06 -15.53 -24.09
CA GLU A 15 6.29 -16.19 -24.54
C GLU A 15 7.45 -15.19 -24.67
N TYR A 16 7.20 -14.05 -25.28
CA TYR A 16 8.20 -13.00 -25.44
C TYR A 16 8.69 -12.49 -24.08
N SER A 17 7.77 -12.19 -23.18
CA SER A 17 8.09 -11.71 -21.82
C SER A 17 8.92 -12.73 -21.04
N LYS A 18 8.54 -14.01 -21.12
CA LYS A 18 9.26 -15.09 -20.47
C LYS A 18 10.69 -15.23 -21.02
N ASN A 19 10.83 -15.26 -22.34
CA ASN A 19 12.13 -15.36 -23.01
C ASN A 19 13.03 -14.16 -22.71
N TYR A 20 12.46 -12.96 -22.72
CA TYR A 20 13.18 -11.74 -22.37
C TYR A 20 13.67 -11.80 -20.93
N TYR A 21 12.82 -12.20 -19.99
CA TYR A 21 13.19 -12.32 -18.58
C TYR A 21 14.29 -13.34 -18.37
N GLU A 22 14.19 -14.52 -18.97
CA GLU A 22 15.21 -15.56 -18.87
C GLU A 22 16.57 -15.10 -19.38
N LYS A 23 16.58 -14.37 -20.50
CA LYS A 23 17.81 -13.81 -21.12
C LYS A 23 18.43 -12.69 -20.29
N ASN A 24 17.58 -11.85 -19.65
CA ASN A 24 18.01 -10.61 -19.01
C ASN A 24 17.77 -10.62 -17.49
N LYS A 25 17.58 -11.78 -16.90
CA LYS A 25 17.19 -11.96 -15.49
C LYS A 25 18.02 -11.10 -14.53
N ASN A 26 19.34 -11.16 -14.64
CA ASN A 26 20.24 -10.41 -13.74
C ASN A 26 20.08 -8.90 -13.88
N GLN A 27 19.93 -8.38 -15.10
CA GLN A 27 19.71 -6.97 -15.35
C GLN A 27 18.36 -6.50 -14.84
N VAL A 28 17.30 -7.30 -15.05
CA VAL A 28 15.95 -7.01 -14.58
C VAL A 28 15.90 -6.96 -13.05
N ILE A 29 16.52 -7.92 -12.38
CA ILE A 29 16.61 -7.96 -10.92
C ILE A 29 17.36 -6.74 -10.38
N LYS A 30 18.52 -6.41 -10.94
CA LYS A 30 19.31 -5.23 -10.54
C LYS A 30 18.50 -3.94 -10.69
N ARG A 31 17.82 -3.77 -11.81
CA ARG A 31 16.99 -2.59 -12.09
C ARG A 31 15.84 -2.47 -11.09
N ASN A 32 15.17 -3.58 -10.78
CA ASN A 32 14.08 -3.60 -9.81
C ASN A 32 14.55 -3.27 -8.40
N ILE A 33 15.69 -3.83 -7.98
CA ILE A 33 16.30 -3.52 -6.68
C ILE A 33 16.65 -2.04 -6.59
N SER A 34 17.29 -1.48 -7.62
CA SER A 34 17.67 -0.07 -7.66
C SER A 34 16.44 0.85 -7.60
N ARG A 35 15.41 0.53 -8.37
CA ARG A 35 14.14 1.28 -8.39
C ARG A 35 13.46 1.25 -7.03
N LYS A 36 13.37 0.10 -6.39
CA LYS A 36 12.78 -0.05 -5.04
C LYS A 36 13.57 0.71 -3.98
N LYS A 37 14.89 0.75 -4.11
CA LYS A 37 15.76 1.52 -3.21
C LYS A 37 15.47 3.01 -3.30
N VAL A 38 15.36 3.55 -4.51
CA VAL A 38 15.02 4.96 -4.75
C VAL A 38 13.62 5.26 -4.19
N LEU A 39 12.66 4.42 -4.49
CA LEU A 39 11.29 4.57 -4.01
C LEU A 39 11.20 4.54 -2.48
N SER A 40 11.92 3.63 -1.85
CA SER A 40 11.99 3.54 -0.38
C SER A 40 12.57 4.80 0.24
N ALA A 41 13.61 5.36 -0.38
CA ALA A 41 14.22 6.62 0.06
C ALA A 41 13.25 7.81 -0.11
N GLU A 42 12.53 7.89 -1.23
CA GLU A 42 11.50 8.92 -1.48
C GLU A 42 10.37 8.82 -0.46
N PHE A 43 9.92 7.61 -0.16
CA PHE A 43 8.87 7.38 0.84
C PHE A 43 9.33 7.76 2.24
N ALA A 44 10.55 7.42 2.61
CA ALA A 44 11.13 7.81 3.91
C ALA A 44 11.23 9.33 4.04
N ALA A 45 11.66 10.03 2.98
CA ALA A 45 11.72 11.49 2.94
C ALA A 45 10.32 12.11 3.07
N PHE A 46 9.34 11.54 2.40
CA PHE A 46 7.94 11.96 2.51
C PHE A 46 7.40 11.78 3.94
N LYS A 47 7.62 10.62 4.56
CA LYS A 47 7.21 10.36 5.96
C LYS A 47 7.87 11.33 6.93
N ALA A 48 9.11 11.70 6.71
CA ALA A 48 9.85 12.63 7.57
C ALA A 48 9.20 14.03 7.64
N THR A 49 8.37 14.40 6.65
CA THR A 49 7.63 15.67 6.65
C THR A 49 6.30 15.59 7.40
N LYS A 50 5.90 14.42 7.86
CA LYS A 50 4.58 14.18 8.47
C LYS A 50 4.66 14.02 9.98
N CYS A 51 3.51 14.16 10.62
CA CYS A 51 3.36 13.92 12.06
C CYS A 51 1.99 13.26 12.33
N CYS A 52 1.87 12.61 13.47
CA CYS A 52 0.59 12.06 13.93
C CYS A 52 -0.44 13.18 14.06
N THR A 53 -1.61 12.99 13.46
CA THR A 53 -2.70 13.97 13.49
C THR A 53 -3.34 14.10 14.89
N LYS A 54 -3.16 13.12 15.77
CA LYS A 54 -3.72 13.13 17.11
C LYS A 54 -2.76 13.65 18.18
N CYS A 55 -1.51 13.17 18.21
CA CYS A 55 -0.56 13.50 19.27
C CYS A 55 0.65 14.31 18.81
N GLY A 56 0.83 14.51 17.51
CA GLY A 56 1.94 15.25 16.94
C GLY A 56 3.28 14.53 16.87
N GLU A 57 3.33 13.22 17.20
CA GLU A 57 4.55 12.43 17.06
C GLU A 57 5.10 12.53 15.63
N SER A 58 6.37 12.86 15.49
CA SER A 58 6.99 13.15 14.19
C SER A 58 8.08 12.17 13.78
N HIS A 59 8.43 11.18 14.63
CA HIS A 59 9.45 10.22 14.29
C HIS A 59 8.93 9.29 13.17
N PRO A 60 9.58 9.27 11.99
CA PRO A 60 9.06 8.52 10.83
C PRO A 60 8.83 7.03 11.09
N ALA A 61 9.67 6.41 11.92
CA ALA A 61 9.56 4.99 12.23
C ALA A 61 8.27 4.63 12.98
N THR A 62 7.63 5.59 13.63
CA THR A 62 6.41 5.38 14.42
C THR A 62 5.13 5.74 13.65
N LEU A 63 5.26 6.31 12.46
CA LEU A 63 4.10 6.81 11.69
C LEU A 63 3.52 5.74 10.78
N ASP A 64 2.20 5.58 10.86
CA ASP A 64 1.42 4.69 10.01
C ASP A 64 0.40 5.48 9.21
N PHE A 65 0.04 4.96 8.03
CA PHE A 65 -1.04 5.51 7.21
C PHE A 65 -2.31 4.70 7.48
N HIS A 66 -3.30 5.35 8.08
CA HIS A 66 -4.57 4.74 8.43
C HIS A 66 -5.67 5.15 7.44
N HIS A 67 -6.30 4.18 6.77
CA HIS A 67 -7.42 4.45 5.87
C HIS A 67 -8.62 4.95 6.68
N VAL A 68 -9.17 6.10 6.28
CA VAL A 68 -10.32 6.72 6.96
C VAL A 68 -11.59 5.90 6.78
N GLU A 69 -11.80 5.38 5.57
CA GLU A 69 -12.97 4.57 5.23
C GLU A 69 -12.54 3.19 4.75
N TYR A 70 -13.28 2.16 5.17
CA TYR A 70 -13.06 0.81 4.68
C TYR A 70 -13.54 0.69 3.23
N HIS A 71 -12.69 0.13 2.39
CA HIS A 71 -13.03 -0.27 1.03
C HIS A 71 -12.23 -1.54 0.68
N PRO A 72 -12.88 -2.54 0.01
CA PRO A 72 -12.17 -3.78 -0.33
C PRO A 72 -10.92 -3.60 -1.20
N SER A 73 -10.86 -2.51 -1.97
CA SER A 73 -9.71 -2.19 -2.83
C SER A 73 -8.57 -1.49 -2.10
N ASN A 74 -8.73 -1.13 -0.83
CA ASN A 74 -7.68 -0.47 -0.06
C ASN A 74 -6.44 -1.35 0.06
N LYS A 75 -5.29 -0.77 -0.19
CA LYS A 75 -3.99 -1.43 -0.08
C LYS A 75 -3.17 -0.75 1.02
N LYS A 76 -2.40 -1.53 1.74
CA LYS A 76 -1.46 -0.97 2.72
C LYS A 76 -0.38 -0.17 1.98
N VAL A 77 -0.20 1.10 2.37
CA VAL A 77 0.74 2.01 1.72
C VAL A 77 2.16 1.43 1.71
N HIS A 78 2.64 0.93 2.85
CA HIS A 78 3.97 0.34 2.93
C HIS A 78 4.15 -0.87 2.01
N LYS A 79 3.08 -1.64 1.78
CA LYS A 79 3.11 -2.80 0.86
C LYS A 79 3.26 -2.34 -0.58
N LEU A 80 2.59 -1.26 -0.98
CA LEU A 80 2.76 -0.66 -2.31
C LEU A 80 4.21 -0.21 -2.54
N VAL A 81 4.83 0.37 -1.52
CA VAL A 81 6.25 0.76 -1.58
C VAL A 81 7.15 -0.47 -1.71
N GLN A 82 6.94 -1.49 -0.90
CA GLN A 82 7.71 -2.74 -0.96
C GLN A 82 7.59 -3.43 -2.32
N ASP A 83 6.40 -3.42 -2.91
CA ASP A 83 6.13 -4.03 -4.21
C ASP A 83 6.64 -3.18 -5.39
N GLY A 84 7.08 -1.96 -5.12
CA GLY A 84 7.67 -1.09 -6.12
C GLY A 84 6.68 -0.44 -7.07
N HIS A 85 5.49 -0.08 -6.59
CA HIS A 85 4.51 0.67 -7.39
C HIS A 85 5.01 2.08 -7.72
N TRP A 86 4.45 2.69 -8.76
CA TRP A 86 4.76 4.06 -9.13
C TRP A 86 4.31 5.02 -8.03
N TRP A 87 5.08 6.10 -7.82
CA TRP A 87 4.79 7.10 -6.79
C TRP A 87 3.36 7.66 -6.88
N LYS A 88 2.90 7.93 -8.08
CA LYS A 88 1.53 8.40 -8.30
C LYS A 88 0.47 7.44 -7.71
N ARG A 89 0.65 6.13 -7.87
CA ARG A 89 -0.25 5.13 -7.29
C ARG A 89 -0.19 5.15 -5.76
N ILE A 90 0.99 5.31 -5.20
CA ILE A 90 1.21 5.42 -3.76
C ILE A 90 0.54 6.68 -3.21
N GLU A 91 0.70 7.83 -3.86
CA GLU A 91 0.04 9.09 -3.49
C GLU A 91 -1.49 8.96 -3.50
N GLU A 92 -2.05 8.29 -4.47
CA GLU A 92 -3.50 8.04 -4.55
C GLU A 92 -3.99 7.26 -3.33
N GLU A 93 -3.21 6.30 -2.87
CA GLU A 93 -3.56 5.52 -1.68
C GLU A 93 -3.36 6.34 -0.39
N ILE A 94 -2.28 7.11 -0.30
CA ILE A 94 -2.01 8.02 0.82
C ILE A 94 -3.13 9.04 0.99
N ALA A 95 -3.70 9.55 -0.10
CA ALA A 95 -4.81 10.51 -0.07
C ALA A 95 -6.06 9.97 0.65
N LYS A 96 -6.21 8.67 0.74
CA LYS A 96 -7.31 7.99 1.46
C LYS A 96 -7.02 7.81 2.96
N CYS A 97 -5.84 8.18 3.42
CA CYS A 97 -5.34 7.89 4.75
C CYS A 97 -5.13 9.14 5.57
N VAL A 98 -5.14 8.97 6.89
CA VAL A 98 -4.60 9.93 7.87
C VAL A 98 -3.34 9.36 8.48
N VAL A 99 -2.42 10.23 8.90
CA VAL A 99 -1.19 9.81 9.57
C VAL A 99 -1.46 9.66 11.07
N LEU A 100 -1.19 8.48 11.59
CA LEU A 100 -1.26 8.18 13.02
C LEU A 100 0.04 7.52 13.46
N CYS A 101 0.52 7.86 14.66
CA CYS A 101 1.61 7.08 15.25
C CYS A 101 1.12 5.70 15.66
N SER A 102 2.02 4.76 15.86
CA SER A 102 1.69 3.38 16.24
C SER A 102 0.78 3.31 17.47
N ASN A 103 1.02 4.15 18.47
CA ASN A 103 0.19 4.19 19.69
C ASN A 103 -1.23 4.68 19.40
N CYS A 104 -1.37 5.83 18.74
CA CYS A 104 -2.68 6.38 18.38
C CYS A 104 -3.44 5.47 17.43
N HIS A 105 -2.75 4.81 16.51
CA HIS A 105 -3.34 3.86 15.56
C HIS A 105 -3.92 2.64 16.29
N ARG A 106 -3.17 2.07 17.25
CA ARG A 106 -3.65 0.96 18.08
C ARG A 106 -4.83 1.35 18.96
N ILE A 107 -4.77 2.53 19.57
CA ILE A 107 -5.86 3.07 20.40
C ILE A 107 -7.12 3.24 19.55
N HIS A 108 -6.99 3.80 18.34
CA HIS A 108 -8.09 3.99 17.42
C HIS A 108 -8.81 2.66 17.12
N HIS A 109 -8.07 1.62 16.75
CA HIS A 109 -8.66 0.31 16.46
C HIS A 109 -9.24 -0.37 17.71
N HIS A 110 -8.62 -0.18 18.86
CA HIS A 110 -9.15 -0.66 20.12
C HIS A 110 -10.53 -0.03 20.43
N ASP A 111 -10.65 1.28 20.30
CA ASP A 111 -11.88 2.02 20.54
C ASP A 111 -12.98 1.63 19.55
N GLU A 112 -12.64 1.42 18.27
CA GLU A 112 -13.59 0.90 17.27
C GLU A 112 -14.16 -0.47 17.68
N ARG A 113 -13.31 -1.38 18.15
CA ARG A 113 -13.74 -2.72 18.57
C ARG A 113 -14.68 -2.67 19.77
N ILE A 114 -14.41 -1.78 20.74
CA ILE A 114 -15.29 -1.60 21.89
C ILE A 114 -16.62 -1.02 21.48
N SER A 115 -16.64 -0.01 20.61
CA SER A 115 -17.88 0.58 20.09
C SER A 115 -18.74 -0.45 19.37
N LYS A 116 -18.13 -1.30 18.54
CA LYS A 116 -18.85 -2.38 17.83
C LYS A 116 -19.42 -3.41 18.80
N LYS A 117 -18.70 -3.80 19.83
CA LYS A 117 -19.17 -4.71 20.88
C LYS A 117 -20.36 -4.13 21.63
N ASN A 118 -20.31 -2.86 22.00
CA ASN A 118 -21.38 -2.19 22.71
C ASN A 118 -22.66 -2.11 21.88
N LEU A 119 -22.54 -1.78 20.58
CA LEU A 119 -23.66 -1.76 19.65
C LEU A 119 -24.29 -3.15 19.53
N HIS A 120 -23.50 -4.20 19.38
CA HIS A 120 -23.99 -5.58 19.28
C HIS A 120 -24.70 -6.01 20.57
N ASN A 121 -24.19 -5.65 21.73
CA ASN A 121 -24.83 -5.93 23.02
C ASN A 121 -26.18 -5.20 23.16
N LEU A 122 -26.28 -3.95 22.70
CA LEU A 122 -27.51 -3.19 22.70
C LEU A 122 -28.59 -3.82 21.79
N GLU A 123 -28.20 -4.28 20.61
CA GLU A 123 -29.10 -4.99 19.68
C GLU A 123 -29.62 -6.28 20.31
N ASN A 124 -28.79 -7.02 21.03
CA ASN A 124 -29.17 -8.25 21.71
C ASN A 124 -30.10 -8.02 22.94
N VAL A 125 -30.03 -6.85 23.55
CA VAL A 125 -30.88 -6.49 24.70
C VAL A 125 -32.28 -6.08 24.26
N VAL A 126 -32.47 -5.58 23.03
CA VAL A 126 -33.76 -5.12 22.48
C VAL A 126 -34.58 -6.29 21.91
N THR A 127 -33.98 -7.43 21.71
CA THR A 127 -34.69 -8.66 21.31
C THR A 127 -35.00 -9.52 22.52
#